data_28130faf3440cc55e20a4604d4373934
#
_entry.id   28130faf3440cc55e20a4604d4373934
#
_cell.length_a   1.000
_cell.length_b   1.000
_cell.length_c   1.000
_cell.angle_alpha   90.00
_cell.angle_beta   90.00
_cell.angle_gamma   90.00
#
_symmetry.space_group_name_H-M   'P 1'
#
loop_
_entity.id
_entity.type
_entity.pdbx_description
1 polymer ?
#
loop_
_entity_poly.entity_id
_entity_poly.type
_entity_poly.pdbx_seq_one_letter_code
_entity_poly.pdbx_strand_id
1 'polypeptide(L)'
;MTKIQGWPPRYLSQVAAADLKRSRGDVIIDFAEALCKITKDSIAGKTGEPLVFRPWQRELTRQLFAVEKNGRLKHRVALIGLPRKNGKSAWLSALALDSLVLGVQGGEIYSCAAEKEQAKIVFNTAKEMIRLQPELSEFLEVYKDSIYNPKTGSVYRALSAEAFSKEGLSPTFVAFDELHAQPNRELFDVMSLGMGAREEPMLVAITTAGVRTDSTGKDSVCFSL
;
A
#
# COMPACT_ATOMS: atom_id res chain seq x y z
N MET A 1 9.22 -28.09 2.45
CA MET A 1 8.71 -26.70 2.57
C MET A 1 7.37 -26.74 3.28
N THR A 2 7.23 -26.04 4.40
CA THR A 2 5.96 -25.96 5.13
C THR A 2 4.95 -25.19 4.30
N LYS A 3 3.76 -25.75 4.09
CA LYS A 3 2.70 -25.13 3.29
C LYS A 3 2.20 -23.88 4.01
N ILE A 4 2.37 -22.70 3.40
CA ILE A 4 1.87 -21.42 3.93
C ILE A 4 0.37 -21.37 3.70
N GLN A 5 -0.42 -21.15 4.75
CA GLN A 5 -1.88 -21.01 4.64
C GLN A 5 -2.22 -19.79 3.77
N GLY A 6 -3.03 -19.98 2.74
CA GLY A 6 -3.41 -18.94 1.78
C GLY A 6 -2.35 -18.63 0.71
N TRP A 7 -1.28 -19.46 0.60
CA TRP A 7 -0.25 -19.31 -0.41
C TRP A 7 0.02 -20.62 -1.17
N PRO A 8 0.22 -20.61 -2.50
CA PRO A 8 0.03 -19.44 -3.36
C PRO A 8 -1.44 -19.06 -3.49
N PRO A 9 -1.76 -17.80 -3.88
CA PRO A 9 -3.11 -17.40 -4.23
C PRO A 9 -3.59 -18.15 -5.49
N ARG A 10 -4.89 -18.07 -5.78
CA ARG A 10 -5.48 -18.71 -6.97
C ARG A 10 -4.84 -18.21 -8.27
N TYR A 11 -4.54 -16.91 -8.33
CA TYR A 11 -3.82 -16.28 -9.42
C TYR A 11 -2.63 -15.52 -8.85
N LEU A 12 -1.47 -15.73 -9.42
CA LEU A 12 -0.22 -15.08 -9.04
C LEU A 12 0.59 -14.80 -10.31
N SER A 13 0.94 -13.54 -10.52
CA SER A 13 1.90 -13.17 -11.56
C SER A 13 3.25 -13.82 -11.26
N GLN A 14 3.83 -14.46 -12.26
CA GLN A 14 5.09 -15.15 -12.07
C GLN A 14 6.26 -14.16 -11.96
N VAL A 15 7.08 -14.37 -10.95
CA VAL A 15 8.34 -13.66 -10.74
C VAL A 15 9.48 -14.67 -10.81
N ALA A 16 10.52 -14.36 -11.59
CA ALA A 16 11.66 -15.25 -11.71
C ALA A 16 12.39 -15.37 -10.36
N ALA A 17 12.89 -16.57 -10.06
CA ALA A 17 13.62 -16.83 -8.81
C ALA A 17 14.83 -15.90 -8.62
N ALA A 18 15.47 -15.48 -9.72
CA ALA A 18 16.57 -14.52 -9.68
C ALA A 18 16.13 -13.13 -9.26
N ASP A 19 14.91 -12.69 -9.64
CA ASP A 19 14.36 -11.38 -9.26
C ASP A 19 13.90 -11.40 -7.79
N LEU A 20 13.33 -12.51 -7.33
CA LEU A 20 13.00 -12.71 -5.91
C LEU A 20 14.22 -12.68 -5.00
N LYS A 21 15.36 -13.22 -5.43
CA LYS A 21 16.62 -13.12 -4.66
C LYS A 21 17.11 -11.68 -4.47
N ARG A 22 16.72 -10.76 -5.34
CA ARG A 22 17.03 -9.34 -5.27
C ARG A 22 15.91 -8.51 -4.65
N SER A 23 14.83 -9.16 -4.20
CA SER A 23 13.67 -8.46 -3.63
C SER A 23 14.07 -7.56 -2.46
N ARG A 24 13.49 -6.37 -2.43
CA ARG A 24 13.56 -5.45 -1.29
C ARG A 24 12.51 -5.77 -0.23
N GLY A 25 11.70 -6.81 -0.45
CA GLY A 25 10.60 -7.18 0.44
C GLY A 25 11.03 -7.50 1.86
N ASP A 26 12.22 -8.09 2.06
CA ASP A 26 12.70 -8.39 3.42
C ASP A 26 13.04 -7.12 4.19
N VAL A 27 13.60 -6.09 3.57
CA VAL A 27 13.86 -4.77 4.20
C VAL A 27 12.54 -4.14 4.66
N ILE A 28 11.51 -4.18 3.82
CA ILE A 28 10.17 -3.66 4.14
C ILE A 28 9.53 -4.45 5.29
N ILE A 29 9.68 -5.77 5.30
CA ILE A 29 9.18 -6.64 6.36
C ILE A 29 9.87 -6.29 7.68
N ASP A 30 11.19 -6.19 7.68
CA ASP A 30 11.99 -5.86 8.85
C ASP A 30 11.63 -4.46 9.40
N PHE A 31 11.46 -3.47 8.53
CA PHE A 31 10.95 -2.14 8.91
C PHE A 31 9.57 -2.24 9.58
N ALA A 32 8.63 -2.93 8.95
CA ALA A 32 7.27 -3.04 9.47
C ALA A 32 7.22 -3.75 10.82
N GLU A 33 7.95 -4.86 10.99
CA GLU A 33 7.97 -5.65 12.24
C GLU A 33 8.74 -4.94 13.36
N ALA A 34 9.73 -4.13 13.04
CA ALA A 34 10.48 -3.33 14.04
C ALA A 34 9.70 -2.08 14.48
N LEU A 35 9.13 -1.33 13.53
CA LEU A 35 8.63 0.03 13.77
C LEU A 35 7.11 0.18 13.72
N CYS A 36 6.37 -0.75 13.11
CA CYS A 36 4.91 -0.65 13.09
C CYS A 36 4.27 -1.40 14.26
N LYS A 37 3.17 -0.84 14.79
CA LYS A 37 2.43 -1.41 15.91
C LYS A 37 1.00 -1.78 15.51
N ILE A 38 0.43 -2.75 16.22
CA ILE A 38 -1.00 -3.06 16.15
C ILE A 38 -1.76 -1.87 16.70
N THR A 39 -2.68 -1.31 15.93
CA THR A 39 -3.42 -0.08 16.27
C THR A 39 -4.76 -0.34 16.91
N LYS A 40 -5.28 -1.57 16.82
CA LYS A 40 -6.57 -1.98 17.41
C LYS A 40 -6.48 -3.42 17.86
N ASP A 41 -7.04 -3.71 19.02
CA ASP A 41 -7.16 -5.07 19.52
C ASP A 41 -7.87 -5.99 18.52
N SER A 42 -7.27 -7.14 18.26
CA SER A 42 -7.78 -8.11 17.29
C SER A 42 -7.21 -9.50 17.58
N ILE A 43 -7.58 -10.49 16.75
CA ILE A 43 -6.96 -11.82 16.77
C ILE A 43 -5.47 -11.81 16.40
N ALA A 44 -4.96 -10.71 15.87
CA ALA A 44 -3.55 -10.55 15.53
C ALA A 44 -2.70 -10.10 16.71
N GLY A 45 -3.32 -9.58 17.78
CA GLY A 45 -2.66 -9.09 18.98
C GLY A 45 -3.35 -7.88 19.59
N LYS A 46 -2.71 -7.27 20.58
CA LYS A 46 -3.18 -6.10 21.31
C LYS A 46 -2.58 -4.81 20.77
N THR A 47 -3.28 -3.72 20.98
CA THR A 47 -2.80 -2.38 20.64
C THR A 47 -1.44 -2.11 21.30
N GLY A 48 -0.47 -1.64 20.51
CA GLY A 48 0.89 -1.36 20.94
C GLY A 48 1.87 -2.54 20.79
N GLU A 49 1.39 -3.77 20.57
CA GLU A 49 2.27 -4.88 20.23
C GLU A 49 2.87 -4.71 18.82
N PRO A 50 4.05 -5.29 18.53
CA PRO A 50 4.64 -5.26 17.20
C PRO A 50 3.69 -5.83 16.13
N LEU A 51 3.65 -5.18 14.97
CA LEU A 51 2.92 -5.70 13.81
C LEU A 51 3.76 -6.77 13.12
N VAL A 52 3.42 -8.03 13.36
CA VAL A 52 4.09 -9.17 12.71
C VAL A 52 3.34 -9.54 11.44
N PHE A 53 4.02 -9.52 10.30
CA PHE A 53 3.42 -9.93 9.03
C PHE A 53 3.14 -11.43 9.02
N ARG A 54 1.93 -11.79 8.62
CA ARG A 54 1.56 -13.20 8.41
C ARG A 54 2.42 -13.80 7.30
N PRO A 55 2.64 -15.13 7.28
CA PRO A 55 3.48 -15.77 6.27
C PRO A 55 3.12 -15.41 4.83
N TRP A 56 1.83 -15.32 4.50
CA TRP A 56 1.38 -14.92 3.17
C TRP A 56 1.65 -13.42 2.86
N GLN A 57 1.58 -12.53 3.86
CA GLN A 57 1.92 -11.10 3.69
C GLN A 57 3.41 -10.94 3.42
N ARG A 58 4.25 -11.67 4.15
CA ARG A 58 5.70 -11.67 3.94
C ARG A 58 6.03 -12.13 2.52
N GLU A 59 5.45 -13.24 2.08
CA GLU A 59 5.69 -13.76 0.73
C GLU A 59 5.16 -12.81 -0.36
N LEU A 60 3.95 -12.26 -0.17
CA LEU A 60 3.40 -11.28 -1.09
C LEU A 60 4.27 -10.02 -1.17
N THR A 61 4.77 -9.52 -0.04
CA THR A 61 5.67 -8.36 -0.01
C THR A 61 6.96 -8.64 -0.80
N ARG A 62 7.55 -9.83 -0.66
CA ARG A 62 8.71 -10.24 -1.46
C ARG A 62 8.41 -10.27 -2.96
N GLN A 63 7.25 -10.79 -3.35
CA GLN A 63 6.83 -10.84 -4.76
C GLN A 63 6.63 -9.43 -5.33
N LEU A 64 5.95 -8.54 -4.60
CA LEU A 64 5.65 -7.18 -5.05
C LEU A 64 6.92 -6.34 -5.25
N PHE A 65 7.88 -6.47 -4.33
CA PHE A 65 9.12 -5.68 -4.35
C PHE A 65 10.31 -6.45 -4.94
N ALA A 66 10.03 -7.46 -5.78
CA ALA A 66 11.05 -8.14 -6.56
C ALA A 66 11.74 -7.17 -7.53
N VAL A 67 13.07 -7.34 -7.68
CA VAL A 67 13.92 -6.43 -8.46
C VAL A 67 14.52 -7.15 -9.65
N GLU A 68 14.38 -6.57 -10.84
CA GLU A 68 14.98 -7.05 -12.07
C GLU A 68 16.50 -6.89 -12.08
N LYS A 69 17.18 -7.49 -13.06
CA LYS A 69 18.65 -7.39 -13.23
C LYS A 69 19.14 -5.95 -13.41
N ASN A 70 18.30 -5.07 -13.95
CA ASN A 70 18.60 -3.65 -14.15
C ASN A 70 18.47 -2.80 -12.87
N GLY A 71 18.10 -3.40 -11.73
CA GLY A 71 17.92 -2.73 -10.45
C GLY A 71 16.51 -2.15 -10.24
N ARG A 72 15.62 -2.23 -11.21
CA ARG A 72 14.25 -1.68 -11.13
C ARG A 72 13.27 -2.68 -10.54
N LEU A 73 12.21 -2.18 -9.92
CA LEU A 73 11.08 -3.01 -9.48
C LEU A 73 10.45 -3.74 -10.67
N LYS A 74 10.19 -5.04 -10.48
CA LYS A 74 9.50 -5.89 -11.46
C LYS A 74 8.07 -5.42 -11.72
N HIS A 75 7.39 -4.97 -10.68
CA HIS A 75 6.02 -4.51 -10.72
C HIS A 75 5.94 -3.02 -10.39
N ARG A 76 5.11 -2.30 -11.12
CA ARG A 76 4.77 -0.89 -10.84
C ARG A 76 3.33 -0.76 -10.35
N VAL A 77 2.49 -1.71 -10.72
CA VAL A 77 1.08 -1.80 -10.35
C VAL A 77 0.79 -3.22 -9.91
N ALA A 78 0.13 -3.37 -8.77
CA ALA A 78 -0.34 -4.64 -8.24
C ALA A 78 -1.83 -4.56 -7.93
N LEU A 79 -2.60 -5.54 -8.42
CA LEU A 79 -4.00 -5.74 -8.06
C LEU A 79 -4.13 -6.97 -7.18
N ILE A 80 -4.66 -6.80 -5.97
CA ILE A 80 -4.69 -7.83 -4.94
C ILE A 80 -6.12 -8.07 -4.46
N GLY A 81 -6.67 -9.23 -4.78
CA GLY A 81 -7.96 -9.68 -4.28
C GLY A 81 -7.80 -10.41 -2.94
N LEU A 82 -8.33 -9.87 -1.85
CA LEU A 82 -8.27 -10.46 -0.52
C LEU A 82 -9.62 -10.38 0.19
N PRO A 83 -10.04 -11.42 0.93
CA PRO A 83 -11.24 -11.37 1.76
C PRO A 83 -11.15 -10.27 2.83
N ARG A 84 -12.30 -9.84 3.36
CA ARG A 84 -12.37 -8.91 4.50
C ARG A 84 -11.69 -9.50 5.74
N LYS A 85 -11.25 -8.63 6.66
CA LYS A 85 -10.65 -8.99 7.96
C LYS A 85 -9.32 -9.77 7.90
N ASN A 86 -8.57 -9.62 6.80
CA ASN A 86 -7.23 -10.21 6.62
C ASN A 86 -6.08 -9.24 6.92
N GLY A 87 -6.31 -8.13 7.63
CA GLY A 87 -5.26 -7.18 7.98
C GLY A 87 -4.74 -6.32 6.82
N LYS A 88 -5.54 -6.15 5.75
CA LYS A 88 -5.19 -5.38 4.55
C LYS A 88 -4.71 -3.97 4.87
N SER A 89 -5.53 -3.21 5.62
CA SER A 89 -5.26 -1.80 5.90
C SER A 89 -4.00 -1.61 6.75
N ALA A 90 -3.77 -2.47 7.75
CA ALA A 90 -2.54 -2.42 8.55
C ALA A 90 -1.30 -2.72 7.70
N TRP A 91 -1.37 -3.72 6.83
CA TRP A 91 -0.30 -4.06 5.89
C TRP A 91 -0.02 -2.92 4.92
N LEU A 92 -1.05 -2.34 4.27
CA LEU A 92 -0.90 -1.17 3.39
C LEU A 92 -0.31 0.05 4.11
N SER A 93 -0.74 0.29 5.36
CA SER A 93 -0.21 1.39 6.17
C SER A 93 1.28 1.22 6.47
N ALA A 94 1.72 -0.02 6.75
CA ALA A 94 3.13 -0.32 6.96
C ALA A 94 3.96 -0.12 5.67
N LEU A 95 3.46 -0.54 4.50
CA LEU A 95 4.11 -0.28 3.20
C LEU A 95 4.20 1.22 2.90
N ALA A 96 3.14 1.99 3.21
CA ALA A 96 3.14 3.44 3.02
C ALA A 96 4.13 4.15 3.94
N LEU A 97 4.25 3.70 5.21
CA LEU A 97 5.23 4.23 6.15
C LEU A 97 6.66 3.89 5.75
N ASP A 98 6.92 2.67 5.28
CA ASP A 98 8.23 2.31 4.73
C ASP A 98 8.62 3.24 3.57
N SER A 99 7.70 3.45 2.62
CA SER A 99 7.93 4.37 1.48
C SER A 99 8.13 5.83 1.92
N LEU A 100 7.51 6.26 3.03
CA LEU A 100 7.67 7.61 3.57
C LEU A 100 9.02 7.79 4.28
N VAL A 101 9.50 6.74 4.98
CA VAL A 101 10.69 6.81 5.82
C VAL A 101 11.95 6.42 5.05
N LEU A 102 11.90 5.31 4.32
CA LEU A 102 13.04 4.73 3.60
C LEU A 102 13.02 4.97 2.09
N GLY A 103 11.94 5.58 1.58
CA GLY A 103 11.78 5.86 0.15
C GLY A 103 12.66 7.00 -0.37
N VAL A 104 12.38 7.41 -1.59
CA VAL A 104 13.16 8.44 -2.30
C VAL A 104 12.94 9.85 -1.72
N GLN A 105 13.90 10.75 -1.94
CA GLN A 105 13.78 12.17 -1.61
C GLN A 105 12.61 12.81 -2.35
N GLY A 106 11.84 13.64 -1.64
CA GLY A 106 10.67 14.31 -2.20
C GLY A 106 9.58 13.32 -2.64
N GLY A 107 9.46 12.18 -1.96
CA GLY A 107 8.46 11.17 -2.25
C GLY A 107 7.05 11.66 -1.96
N GLU A 108 6.10 11.29 -2.82
CA GLU A 108 4.68 11.53 -2.62
C GLU A 108 3.97 10.19 -2.41
N ILE A 109 3.41 10.02 -1.22
CA ILE A 109 2.71 8.80 -0.82
C ILE A 109 1.21 9.11 -0.69
N TYR A 110 0.36 8.23 -1.23
CA TYR A 110 -1.07 8.44 -1.21
C TYR A 110 -1.84 7.20 -0.77
N SER A 111 -2.84 7.40 0.11
CA SER A 111 -3.94 6.45 0.32
C SER A 111 -5.13 6.91 -0.49
N CYS A 112 -5.59 6.06 -1.41
CA CYS A 112 -6.70 6.35 -2.31
C CYS A 112 -7.89 5.41 -2.06
N ALA A 113 -9.10 5.95 -2.12
CA ALA A 113 -10.35 5.19 -2.09
C ALA A 113 -11.47 5.98 -2.79
N ALA A 114 -12.65 5.37 -2.97
CA ALA A 114 -13.80 6.03 -3.57
C ALA A 114 -14.25 7.22 -2.71
N GLU A 115 -14.39 7.01 -1.41
CA GLU A 115 -14.84 8.00 -0.46
C GLU A 115 -13.70 8.48 0.45
N LYS A 116 -13.78 9.75 0.91
CA LYS A 116 -12.77 10.36 1.77
C LYS A 116 -12.55 9.60 3.08
N GLU A 117 -13.61 9.12 3.70
CA GLU A 117 -13.53 8.38 4.96
C GLU A 117 -12.83 7.02 4.75
N GLN A 118 -13.06 6.35 3.62
CA GLN A 118 -12.36 5.12 3.27
C GLN A 118 -10.86 5.38 3.00
N ALA A 119 -10.53 6.41 2.24
CA ALA A 119 -9.13 6.79 1.99
C ALA A 119 -8.37 7.06 3.30
N LYS A 120 -9.07 7.64 4.29
CA LYS A 120 -8.51 7.92 5.61
C LYS A 120 -8.27 6.68 6.47
N ILE A 121 -8.85 5.52 6.18
CA ILE A 121 -8.66 4.31 7.00
C ILE A 121 -7.19 3.91 7.03
N VAL A 122 -6.56 3.76 5.88
CA VAL A 122 -5.13 3.41 5.77
C VAL A 122 -4.27 4.53 6.33
N PHE A 123 -4.56 5.78 5.98
CA PHE A 123 -3.86 6.96 6.47
C PHE A 123 -3.91 7.11 7.99
N ASN A 124 -5.10 6.99 8.61
CA ASN A 124 -5.26 7.09 10.06
C ASN A 124 -4.63 5.89 10.79
N THR A 125 -4.62 4.70 10.17
CA THR A 125 -3.89 3.55 10.71
C THR A 125 -2.39 3.85 10.76
N ALA A 126 -1.82 4.46 9.71
CA ALA A 126 -0.43 4.89 9.71
C ALA A 126 -0.14 5.96 10.77
N LYS A 127 -1.02 6.96 10.94
CA LYS A 127 -0.90 7.97 12.01
C LYS A 127 -0.88 7.32 13.40
N GLU A 128 -1.75 6.35 13.63
CA GLU A 128 -1.81 5.65 14.90
C GLU A 128 -0.55 4.78 15.13
N MET A 129 0.00 4.14 14.11
CA MET A 129 1.29 3.44 14.19
C MET A 129 2.41 4.38 14.62
N ILE A 130 2.47 5.59 14.02
CA ILE A 130 3.45 6.62 14.40
C ILE A 130 3.26 7.01 15.87
N ARG A 131 2.03 7.27 16.30
CA ARG A 131 1.73 7.65 17.69
C ARG A 131 2.16 6.58 18.71
N LEU A 132 2.05 5.31 18.34
CA LEU A 132 2.40 4.17 19.20
C LEU A 132 3.88 3.82 19.18
N GLN A 133 4.68 4.41 18.28
CA GLN A 133 6.10 4.11 18.11
C GLN A 133 6.92 5.40 18.25
N PRO A 134 7.60 5.59 19.41
CA PRO A 134 8.37 6.82 19.68
C PRO A 134 9.38 7.16 18.58
N GLU A 135 10.12 6.16 18.09
CA GLU A 135 11.13 6.38 17.05
C GLU A 135 10.52 6.97 15.77
N LEU A 136 9.32 6.53 15.37
CA LEU A 136 8.63 7.13 14.22
C LEU A 136 8.13 8.55 14.52
N SER A 137 7.68 8.80 15.77
CA SER A 137 7.21 10.12 16.19
C SER A 137 8.32 11.17 16.22
N GLU A 138 9.57 10.77 16.44
CA GLU A 138 10.73 11.65 16.39
C GLU A 138 11.14 12.02 14.95
N PHE A 139 10.86 11.15 13.99
CA PHE A 139 11.24 11.34 12.58
C PHE A 139 10.18 12.01 11.74
N LEU A 140 8.91 11.92 12.12
CA LEU A 140 7.78 12.28 11.27
C LEU A 140 6.92 13.35 11.93
N GLU A 141 6.59 14.37 11.15
CA GLU A 141 5.64 15.41 11.54
C GLU A 141 4.23 15.01 11.11
N VAL A 142 3.33 14.84 12.08
CA VAL A 142 1.95 14.41 11.83
C VAL A 142 0.99 15.58 11.90
N TYR A 143 0.40 15.92 10.76
CA TYR A 143 -0.64 16.96 10.63
C TYR A 143 -2.03 16.33 10.52
N LYS A 144 -3.05 17.16 10.44
CA LYS A 144 -4.45 16.72 10.31
C LYS A 144 -4.65 15.84 9.07
N ASP A 145 -4.20 16.30 7.91
CA ASP A 145 -4.45 15.66 6.61
C ASP A 145 -3.16 15.27 5.86
N SER A 146 -2.00 15.32 6.52
CA SER A 146 -0.71 14.88 5.98
C SER A 146 0.23 14.37 7.06
N ILE A 147 1.18 13.53 6.63
CA ILE A 147 2.36 13.14 7.41
C ILE A 147 3.57 13.57 6.58
N TYR A 148 4.51 14.23 7.20
CA TYR A 148 5.69 14.80 6.54
C TYR A 148 6.97 14.19 7.14
N ASN A 149 7.91 13.85 6.26
CA ASN A 149 9.25 13.47 6.66
C ASN A 149 10.21 14.64 6.36
N PRO A 150 10.62 15.41 7.37
CA PRO A 150 11.48 16.58 7.16
C PRO A 150 12.88 16.23 6.63
N LYS A 151 13.34 15.00 6.88
CA LYS A 151 14.66 14.54 6.43
C LYS A 151 14.72 14.30 4.92
N THR A 152 13.63 13.78 4.34
CA THR A 152 13.55 13.47 2.91
C THR A 152 12.72 14.45 2.10
N GLY A 153 11.95 15.34 2.76
CA GLY A 153 10.96 16.18 2.11
C GLY A 153 9.75 15.41 1.57
N SER A 154 9.58 14.15 1.99
CA SER A 154 8.49 13.29 1.52
C SER A 154 7.20 13.56 2.26
N VAL A 155 6.06 13.36 1.59
CA VAL A 155 4.74 13.62 2.16
C VAL A 155 3.77 12.46 1.89
N TYR A 156 2.96 12.14 2.91
CA TYR A 156 1.89 11.16 2.81
C TYR A 156 0.53 11.82 3.04
N ARG A 157 -0.44 11.59 2.16
CA ARG A 157 -1.81 12.15 2.20
C ARG A 157 -2.86 11.11 1.85
N ALA A 158 -4.12 11.37 2.29
CA ALA A 158 -5.29 10.61 1.84
C ALA A 158 -6.03 11.39 0.74
N LEU A 159 -6.37 10.70 -0.35
CA LEU A 159 -7.12 11.25 -1.48
C LEU A 159 -8.35 10.41 -1.78
N SER A 160 -9.45 11.06 -2.16
CA SER A 160 -10.67 10.39 -2.63
C SER A 160 -11.00 10.79 -4.07
N ALA A 161 -11.86 10.00 -4.72
CA ALA A 161 -12.33 10.28 -6.06
C ALA A 161 -13.04 11.64 -6.20
N GLU A 162 -13.60 12.16 -5.12
CA GLU A 162 -14.28 13.46 -5.09
C GLU A 162 -13.34 14.65 -4.90
N ALA A 163 -12.18 14.44 -4.27
CA ALA A 163 -11.33 15.50 -3.75
C ALA A 163 -9.95 15.61 -4.43
N PHE A 164 -9.65 14.76 -5.44
CA PHE A 164 -8.38 14.86 -6.13
C PHE A 164 -8.39 15.96 -7.19
N SER A 165 -7.33 16.76 -7.23
CA SER A 165 -7.09 17.66 -8.35
C SER A 165 -6.33 16.90 -9.43
N LYS A 166 -6.68 17.12 -10.70
CA LYS A 166 -6.13 16.37 -11.85
C LYS A 166 -4.69 16.75 -12.19
N GLU A 167 -4.10 17.74 -11.51
CA GLU A 167 -2.82 18.32 -11.89
C GLU A 167 -1.73 18.09 -10.84
N GLY A 168 -0.53 17.78 -11.35
CA GLY A 168 0.71 17.89 -10.60
C GLY A 168 1.02 16.78 -9.60
N LEU A 169 0.28 15.66 -9.57
CA LEU A 169 0.61 14.53 -8.70
C LEU A 169 1.74 13.70 -9.30
N SER A 170 2.75 13.38 -8.49
CA SER A 170 3.89 12.56 -8.88
C SER A 170 4.14 11.45 -7.84
N PRO A 171 3.22 10.46 -7.74
CA PRO A 171 3.26 9.46 -6.70
C PRO A 171 4.50 8.57 -6.77
N THR A 172 5.08 8.30 -5.61
CA THR A 172 6.10 7.24 -5.42
C THR A 172 5.47 5.96 -4.87
N PHE A 173 4.45 6.10 -4.02
CA PHE A 173 3.68 4.96 -3.53
C PHE A 173 2.20 5.31 -3.43
N VAL A 174 1.36 4.42 -3.92
CA VAL A 174 -0.10 4.54 -3.83
C VAL A 174 -0.69 3.29 -3.19
N ALA A 175 -1.35 3.47 -2.05
CA ALA A 175 -2.19 2.47 -1.41
C ALA A 175 -3.65 2.68 -1.83
N PHE A 176 -4.15 1.87 -2.74
CA PHE A 176 -5.51 1.97 -3.24
C PHE A 176 -6.41 0.94 -2.53
N ASP A 177 -7.27 1.38 -1.62
CA ASP A 177 -8.15 0.48 -0.86
C ASP A 177 -9.54 0.39 -1.50
N GLU A 178 -10.12 -0.82 -1.47
CA GLU A 178 -11.44 -1.18 -2.02
C GLU A 178 -11.65 -0.66 -3.46
N LEU A 179 -10.72 -1.00 -4.36
CA LEU A 179 -10.76 -0.54 -5.76
C LEU A 179 -12.08 -0.83 -6.48
N HIS A 180 -12.78 -1.92 -6.12
CA HIS A 180 -14.09 -2.26 -6.69
C HIS A 180 -15.19 -1.22 -6.40
N ALA A 181 -15.03 -0.40 -5.37
CA ALA A 181 -15.98 0.63 -4.97
C ALA A 181 -15.81 1.94 -5.74
N GLN A 182 -14.79 2.05 -6.59
CA GLN A 182 -14.55 3.27 -7.38
C GLN A 182 -15.70 3.54 -8.36
N PRO A 183 -16.19 4.78 -8.44
CA PRO A 183 -17.27 5.14 -9.35
C PRO A 183 -16.83 5.10 -10.82
N ASN A 184 -15.53 5.33 -11.07
CA ASN A 184 -14.91 5.28 -12.39
C ASN A 184 -13.40 5.06 -12.26
N ARG A 185 -12.68 5.01 -13.39
CA ARG A 185 -11.22 4.80 -13.45
C ARG A 185 -10.39 6.05 -13.21
N GLU A 186 -11.01 7.22 -13.13
CA GLU A 186 -10.31 8.49 -13.25
C GLU A 186 -9.21 8.67 -12.20
N LEU A 187 -9.51 8.42 -10.91
CA LEU A 187 -8.50 8.50 -9.85
C LEU A 187 -7.38 7.47 -10.03
N PHE A 188 -7.71 6.25 -10.42
CA PHE A 188 -6.73 5.20 -10.68
C PHE A 188 -5.81 5.59 -11.85
N ASP A 189 -6.38 6.08 -12.94
CA ASP A 189 -5.64 6.47 -14.13
C ASP A 189 -4.72 7.68 -13.83
N VAL A 190 -5.20 8.70 -13.11
CA VAL A 190 -4.39 9.85 -12.70
C VAL A 190 -3.21 9.41 -11.83
N MET A 191 -3.44 8.54 -10.84
CA MET A 191 -2.36 8.02 -9.99
C MET A 191 -1.35 7.19 -10.81
N SER A 192 -1.84 6.31 -11.66
CA SER A 192 -1.00 5.44 -12.49
C SER A 192 -0.16 6.23 -13.50
N LEU A 193 -0.76 7.24 -14.16
CA LEU A 193 -0.06 8.11 -15.10
C LEU A 193 0.93 9.05 -14.39
N GLY A 194 0.54 9.60 -13.23
CA GLY A 194 1.41 10.47 -12.41
C GLY A 194 2.70 9.78 -11.95
N MET A 195 2.70 8.47 -11.83
CA MET A 195 3.90 7.68 -11.53
C MET A 195 4.94 7.68 -12.67
N GLY A 196 4.59 8.14 -13.86
CA GLY A 196 5.46 8.09 -15.05
C GLY A 196 6.80 8.79 -14.87
N ALA A 197 6.84 9.86 -14.07
CA ALA A 197 8.05 10.64 -13.79
C ALA A 197 8.97 10.03 -12.71
N ARG A 198 8.54 8.97 -12.03
CA ARG A 198 9.31 8.33 -10.95
C ARG A 198 10.03 7.09 -11.46
N GLU A 199 11.24 6.85 -10.95
CA GLU A 199 12.05 5.68 -11.36
C GLU A 199 11.43 4.37 -10.86
N GLU A 200 11.01 4.32 -9.60
CA GLU A 200 10.54 3.11 -8.92
C GLU A 200 9.22 3.33 -8.17
N PRO A 201 8.18 3.81 -8.83
CA PRO A 201 6.90 3.98 -8.16
C PRO A 201 6.18 2.64 -8.03
N MET A 202 5.34 2.52 -6.99
CA MET A 202 4.50 1.35 -6.74
C MET A 202 3.07 1.76 -6.42
N LEU A 203 2.11 1.21 -7.16
CA LEU A 203 0.69 1.28 -6.85
C LEU A 203 0.22 -0.09 -6.40
N VAL A 204 -0.27 -0.19 -5.17
CA VAL A 204 -0.86 -1.40 -4.60
C VAL A 204 -2.36 -1.19 -4.44
N ALA A 205 -3.13 -1.76 -5.34
CA ALA A 205 -4.58 -1.73 -5.28
C ALA A 205 -5.11 -3.01 -4.63
N ILE A 206 -5.87 -2.86 -3.56
CA ILE A 206 -6.50 -3.97 -2.86
C ILE A 206 -8.02 -3.90 -3.04
N THR A 207 -8.61 -5.05 -3.23
CA THR A 207 -10.06 -5.19 -3.38
C THR A 207 -10.56 -6.44 -2.65
N THR A 208 -11.82 -6.42 -2.27
CA THR A 208 -12.60 -7.64 -1.96
C THR A 208 -13.30 -8.12 -3.22
N ALA A 209 -13.86 -9.32 -3.19
CA ALA A 209 -14.69 -9.80 -4.29
C ALA A 209 -15.89 -8.84 -4.47
N GLY A 210 -15.88 -8.10 -5.56
CA GLY A 210 -16.97 -7.23 -5.99
C GLY A 210 -17.85 -7.89 -7.05
N VAL A 211 -18.92 -7.22 -7.44
CA VAL A 211 -19.69 -7.58 -8.64
C VAL A 211 -18.90 -7.19 -9.89
N ARG A 212 -18.96 -8.05 -10.90
CA ARG A 212 -18.29 -7.78 -12.18
C ARG A 212 -18.89 -6.53 -12.85
N THR A 213 -20.18 -6.43 -12.83
CA THR A 213 -20.93 -5.39 -13.53
C THR A 213 -21.83 -4.66 -12.54
N ASP A 214 -21.89 -3.35 -12.59
CA ASP A 214 -22.82 -2.56 -11.79
C ASP A 214 -24.27 -2.67 -12.28
N SER A 215 -25.22 -2.02 -11.59
CA SER A 215 -26.65 -1.99 -11.98
C SER A 215 -26.89 -1.33 -13.33
N THR A 216 -25.93 -0.60 -13.91
CA THR A 216 -26.03 0.06 -15.22
C THR A 216 -25.41 -0.77 -16.35
N GLY A 217 -24.86 -1.95 -16.05
CA GLY A 217 -24.21 -2.82 -17.01
C GLY A 217 -22.74 -2.46 -17.31
N LYS A 218 -22.15 -1.54 -16.55
CA LYS A 218 -20.71 -1.21 -16.66
C LYS A 218 -19.86 -2.15 -15.83
N ASP A 219 -18.75 -2.60 -16.40
CA ASP A 219 -17.77 -3.37 -15.66
C ASP A 219 -17.17 -2.52 -14.52
N SER A 220 -16.99 -3.14 -13.35
CA SER A 220 -16.30 -2.49 -12.23
C SER A 220 -14.84 -2.20 -12.61
N VAL A 221 -14.24 -1.18 -11.98
CA VAL A 221 -12.84 -0.78 -12.24
C VAL A 221 -11.89 -1.97 -12.14
N CYS A 222 -12.12 -2.89 -11.20
CA CYS A 222 -11.31 -4.09 -11.03
C CYS A 222 -11.35 -5.06 -12.23
N PHE A 223 -12.42 -5.07 -13.00
CA PHE A 223 -12.59 -5.96 -14.15
C PHE A 223 -12.23 -5.28 -15.47
N SER A 224 -12.03 -3.97 -15.46
CA SER A 224 -11.61 -3.18 -16.61
C SER A 224 -10.09 -2.92 -16.66
N LEU A 225 -9.35 -3.42 -15.65
CA LEU A 225 -7.89 -3.41 -15.55
C LEU A 225 -7.30 -4.73 -16.02
#